data_24a78441dca151d1f219c494ac6dbdb6
#
_entry.id   24a78441dca151d1f219c494ac6dbdb6
#
_cell.length_a   1.000
_cell.length_b   1.000
_cell.length_c   1.000
_cell.angle_alpha   90.00
_cell.angle_beta   90.00
_cell.angle_gamma   90.00
#
_symmetry.space_group_name_H-M   'P 1'
#
loop_
_entity.id
_entity.type
_entity.pdbx_description
1 polymer ?
#
loop_
_entity_poly.entity_id
_entity_poly.type
_entity_poly.pdbx_seq_one_letter_code
_entity_poly.pdbx_strand_id
1 'polypeptide(L)'
;MKPQDRFFIKESYKIRNNPEYFLDITPGITYQPHVYPFAGYLAYMFGCKYIINFGCGTAGKLVKLSPPFKIIGIDIGDNIRFCQRNYPTHTWIEYDLENPESLNFPEELLKKAVLVCSDIIEHLRNPLPLLQKLKDFLDFSPVCILTTPERDLIYGPDHFGPPLNPCHVREWNMAELHNLLSFVGFNIEFMGLTLNNDKDNEKKTIMAILGNNNWKVQQRAPESFRVVAIMAVYNEADIIVPSIQKLVNEGLLVYVIDNWSTDGTYELVRNLVGKGVIGVERFPKSGPTIYQELMKLLRRKEELTSVLEADWFMHVDADEVRKAPWQGMKLKDAIWKVDQAGFNAIDFTVIVFHPVDETFIPGTDFEQHFLYWEFSKYPADFLRINAWKNCGLPVTLFTSGGHEAKFEGRRVYPFKFLMKHYPVRGQAHGERKVLRERKPRYYPLERALGWHRHWDHVKEGHCFLRNPNELKAWNEDLFFKEFLVERLSRIGIVR
;
A
#
# COMPACT_ATOMS: atom_id res chain seq x y z
N MET A 1 -14.38 -20.68 31.95
CA MET A 1 -13.80 -19.33 31.70
C MET A 1 -14.40 -18.80 30.42
N LYS A 2 -14.99 -17.60 30.43
CA LYS A 2 -15.55 -17.00 29.21
C LYS A 2 -14.42 -16.63 28.26
N PRO A 3 -14.61 -16.59 26.92
CA PRO A 3 -13.56 -16.18 25.97
C PRO A 3 -12.87 -14.87 26.33
N GLN A 4 -13.60 -13.93 26.96
CA GLN A 4 -13.12 -12.65 27.48
C GLN A 4 -12.00 -12.82 28.53
N ASP A 5 -12.08 -13.86 29.37
CA ASP A 5 -11.10 -14.09 30.44
C ASP A 5 -9.75 -14.60 29.92
N ARG A 6 -9.70 -15.00 28.64
CA ARG A 6 -8.48 -15.56 27.99
C ARG A 6 -7.88 -14.63 26.94
N PHE A 7 -8.46 -13.44 26.73
CA PHE A 7 -8.03 -12.51 25.68
C PHE A 7 -7.92 -13.19 24.29
N PHE A 8 -8.82 -14.15 24.01
CA PHE A 8 -8.89 -14.94 22.77
C PHE A 8 -7.66 -15.83 22.48
N ILE A 9 -6.76 -16.00 23.44
CA ILE A 9 -5.63 -16.91 23.30
C ILE A 9 -6.10 -18.36 23.43
N LYS A 10 -5.40 -19.25 22.73
CA LYS A 10 -5.68 -20.70 22.71
C LYS A 10 -5.82 -21.30 24.11
N GLU A 11 -6.67 -22.31 24.21
CA GLU A 11 -6.90 -23.04 25.46
C GLU A 11 -5.59 -23.64 26.01
N SER A 12 -5.43 -23.69 27.33
CA SER A 12 -4.22 -24.18 28.02
C SER A 12 -2.98 -23.30 27.94
N TYR A 13 -3.06 -22.11 27.29
CA TYR A 13 -1.94 -21.17 27.31
C TYR A 13 -1.67 -20.66 28.74
N LYS A 14 -0.40 -20.69 29.14
CA LYS A 14 0.04 -20.22 30.46
C LYS A 14 0.56 -18.79 30.35
N ILE A 15 -0.01 -17.89 31.14
CA ILE A 15 0.48 -16.51 31.25
C ILE A 15 1.60 -16.42 32.30
N ARG A 16 2.39 -15.35 32.20
CA ARG A 16 3.33 -14.96 33.25
C ARG A 16 2.65 -14.02 34.25
N ASN A 17 2.52 -14.43 35.51
CA ASN A 17 1.83 -13.64 36.54
C ASN A 17 2.65 -12.43 37.02
N ASN A 18 3.97 -12.54 37.07
CA ASN A 18 4.88 -11.48 37.54
C ASN A 18 5.91 -11.17 36.43
N PRO A 19 5.55 -10.33 35.45
CA PRO A 19 6.49 -9.90 34.42
C PRO A 19 7.55 -8.95 35.04
N GLU A 20 8.76 -9.00 34.47
CA GLU A 20 9.79 -8.02 34.77
C GLU A 20 9.47 -6.66 34.12
N TYR A 21 9.99 -5.59 34.70
CA TYR A 21 9.92 -4.26 34.07
C TYR A 21 10.81 -4.22 32.82
N PHE A 22 10.24 -3.78 31.70
CA PHE A 22 10.99 -3.63 30.46
C PHE A 22 11.75 -2.30 30.43
N LEU A 23 13.07 -2.36 30.54
CA LEU A 23 13.95 -1.21 30.32
C LEU A 23 14.43 -1.25 28.85
N ASP A 24 13.99 -0.27 28.03
CA ASP A 24 14.31 -0.19 26.60
C ASP A 24 15.75 0.30 26.36
N ILE A 25 16.73 -0.52 26.77
CA ILE A 25 18.15 -0.28 26.54
C ILE A 25 18.75 -1.54 25.90
N THR A 26 18.68 -1.62 24.57
CA THR A 26 19.34 -2.72 23.82
C THR A 26 20.33 -2.12 22.82
N PRO A 27 21.63 -2.08 23.13
CA PRO A 27 22.63 -1.54 22.23
C PRO A 27 22.73 -2.34 20.93
N GLY A 28 22.72 -1.64 19.80
CA GLY A 28 23.06 -2.20 18.49
C GLY A 28 21.97 -3.00 17.77
N ILE A 29 20.75 -3.05 18.32
CA ILE A 29 19.59 -3.68 17.65
C ILE A 29 18.46 -2.66 17.59
N THR A 30 17.86 -2.51 16.41
CA THR A 30 16.65 -1.69 16.22
C THR A 30 15.45 -2.62 16.03
N TYR A 31 14.62 -2.73 17.06
CA TYR A 31 13.37 -3.49 16.97
C TYR A 31 12.32 -2.71 16.17
N GLN A 32 11.47 -3.44 15.42
CA GLN A 32 10.41 -2.91 14.55
C GLN A 32 10.85 -1.67 13.72
N PRO A 33 11.85 -1.84 12.83
CA PRO A 33 12.47 -0.70 12.14
C PRO A 33 11.50 0.04 11.20
N HIS A 34 10.38 -0.57 10.81
CA HIS A 34 9.40 0.02 9.91
C HIS A 34 8.28 0.78 10.62
N VAL A 35 8.00 0.53 11.92
CA VAL A 35 6.84 1.08 12.63
C VAL A 35 6.86 2.61 12.66
N TYR A 36 7.96 3.20 13.13
CA TYR A 36 8.06 4.66 13.27
C TYR A 36 8.18 5.39 11.93
N PRO A 37 8.98 4.93 10.95
CA PRO A 37 8.94 5.50 9.61
C PRO A 37 7.54 5.44 8.98
N PHE A 38 6.80 4.36 9.21
CA PHE A 38 5.43 4.23 8.72
C PHE A 38 4.46 5.16 9.46
N ALA A 39 4.61 5.33 10.77
CA ALA A 39 3.85 6.33 11.55
C ALA A 39 4.08 7.74 11.03
N GLY A 40 5.34 8.11 10.75
CA GLY A 40 5.69 9.39 10.12
C GLY A 40 5.08 9.57 8.73
N TYR A 41 5.12 8.53 7.91
CA TYR A 41 4.46 8.52 6.60
C TYR A 41 2.95 8.76 6.72
N LEU A 42 2.26 8.03 7.60
CA LEU A 42 0.83 8.21 7.82
C LEU A 42 0.51 9.59 8.39
N ALA A 43 1.31 10.10 9.34
CA ALA A 43 1.15 11.44 9.87
C ALA A 43 1.24 12.51 8.76
N TYR A 44 2.19 12.37 7.85
CA TYR A 44 2.32 13.25 6.69
C TYR A 44 1.09 13.16 5.77
N MET A 45 0.68 11.95 5.41
CA MET A 45 -0.42 11.72 4.47
C MET A 45 -1.79 12.19 5.01
N PHE A 46 -2.02 12.06 6.33
CA PHE A 46 -3.22 12.57 6.99
C PHE A 46 -3.14 14.06 7.36
N GLY A 47 -2.01 14.73 7.13
CA GLY A 47 -1.81 16.12 7.52
C GLY A 47 -1.76 16.31 9.05
N CYS A 48 -1.34 15.28 9.78
CA CYS A 48 -1.19 15.30 11.22
C CYS A 48 0.02 16.15 11.65
N LYS A 49 -0.06 16.69 12.86
CA LYS A 49 1.02 17.48 13.49
C LYS A 49 1.68 16.76 14.64
N TYR A 50 1.01 15.75 15.19
CA TYR A 50 1.42 15.05 16.39
C TYR A 50 1.57 13.55 16.11
N ILE A 51 2.50 12.93 16.84
CA ILE A 51 2.58 11.47 16.99
C ILE A 51 2.53 11.19 18.49
N ILE A 52 1.52 10.44 18.93
CA ILE A 52 1.33 10.04 20.32
C ILE A 52 1.72 8.57 20.44
N ASN A 53 2.71 8.27 21.25
CA ASN A 53 3.19 6.91 21.46
C ASN A 53 2.87 6.43 22.89
N PHE A 54 2.09 5.37 22.97
CA PHE A 54 1.72 4.65 24.18
C PHE A 54 2.76 3.56 24.43
N GLY A 55 3.52 3.68 25.52
CA GLY A 55 4.68 2.84 25.78
C GLY A 55 5.87 3.24 24.91
N CYS A 56 6.41 4.44 25.15
CA CYS A 56 7.44 4.99 24.25
C CYS A 56 8.84 4.44 24.50
N GLY A 57 9.05 3.66 25.56
CA GLY A 57 10.38 3.21 25.96
C GLY A 57 11.36 4.39 26.14
N THR A 58 12.59 4.25 25.66
CA THR A 58 13.58 5.34 25.62
C THR A 58 13.40 6.28 24.42
N ALA A 59 12.37 6.10 23.60
CA ALA A 59 11.95 6.95 22.49
C ALA A 59 13.00 7.19 21.38
N GLY A 60 14.10 6.45 21.33
CA GLY A 60 15.21 6.70 20.41
C GLY A 60 14.84 6.64 18.92
N LYS A 61 13.80 5.87 18.55
CA LYS A 61 13.24 5.79 17.19
C LYS A 61 12.21 6.91 16.94
N LEU A 62 11.39 7.20 17.96
CA LEU A 62 10.28 8.15 17.90
C LEU A 62 10.78 9.58 17.70
N VAL A 63 11.80 10.00 18.42
CA VAL A 63 12.34 11.38 18.36
C VAL A 63 12.94 11.73 17.00
N LYS A 64 13.35 10.73 16.20
CA LYS A 64 13.83 10.92 14.82
C LYS A 64 12.74 11.42 13.85
N LEU A 65 11.48 11.37 14.26
CA LEU A 65 10.36 11.91 13.49
C LEU A 65 10.15 13.41 13.71
N SER A 66 10.88 14.03 14.62
CA SER A 66 10.85 15.46 14.86
C SER A 66 12.12 16.16 14.33
N PRO A 67 12.00 17.31 13.62
CA PRO A 67 10.82 17.80 12.96
C PRO A 67 10.42 16.93 11.77
N PRO A 68 9.21 16.98 11.17
CA PRO A 68 8.22 18.06 11.33
C PRO A 68 7.16 17.80 12.41
N PHE A 69 7.15 16.59 13.02
CA PHE A 69 6.08 16.22 13.95
C PHE A 69 6.41 16.58 15.39
N LYS A 70 5.38 16.95 16.15
CA LYS A 70 5.46 17.10 17.62
C LYS A 70 5.25 15.74 18.26
N ILE A 71 6.16 15.34 19.15
CA ILE A 71 6.16 14.04 19.79
C ILE A 71 5.54 14.14 21.17
N ILE A 72 4.65 13.20 21.48
CA ILE A 72 4.09 12.97 22.80
C ILE A 72 4.34 11.49 23.14
N GLY A 73 5.18 11.23 24.13
CA GLY A 73 5.48 9.89 24.60
C GLY A 73 4.88 9.63 25.98
N ILE A 74 4.34 8.45 26.18
CA ILE A 74 3.72 7.99 27.43
C ILE A 74 4.42 6.71 27.85
N ASP A 75 4.91 6.66 29.08
CA ASP A 75 5.55 5.49 29.67
C ASP A 75 5.63 5.66 31.19
N ILE A 76 6.22 4.71 31.92
CA ILE A 76 6.45 4.76 33.35
C ILE A 76 7.93 4.60 33.70
N GLY A 77 8.29 4.95 34.93
CA GLY A 77 9.56 4.60 35.54
C GLY A 77 10.80 5.16 34.84
N ASP A 78 11.84 4.33 34.69
CA ASP A 78 13.13 4.79 34.16
C ASP A 78 13.10 5.14 32.69
N ASN A 79 12.24 4.51 31.87
CA ASN A 79 12.09 4.84 30.46
C ASN A 79 11.67 6.31 30.28
N ILE A 80 10.60 6.74 30.96
CA ILE A 80 10.09 8.11 30.81
C ILE A 80 11.06 9.15 31.44
N ARG A 81 11.71 8.80 32.55
CA ARG A 81 12.76 9.65 33.15
C ARG A 81 13.97 9.83 32.24
N PHE A 82 14.32 8.76 31.47
CA PHE A 82 15.34 8.86 30.42
C PHE A 82 14.92 9.83 29.34
N CYS A 83 13.68 9.74 28.83
CA CYS A 83 13.15 10.64 27.80
C CYS A 83 13.15 12.09 28.25
N GLN A 84 12.67 12.39 29.46
CA GLN A 84 12.63 13.74 30.03
C GLN A 84 14.03 14.38 30.14
N ARG A 85 15.05 13.59 30.48
CA ARG A 85 16.44 14.08 30.59
C ARG A 85 17.11 14.25 29.22
N ASN A 86 16.91 13.32 28.29
CA ASN A 86 17.67 13.30 27.04
C ASN A 86 16.98 14.04 25.89
N TYR A 87 15.65 14.21 25.95
CA TYR A 87 14.86 14.84 24.90
C TYR A 87 13.87 15.88 25.46
N PRO A 88 14.34 16.93 26.18
CA PRO A 88 13.49 17.85 26.95
C PRO A 88 12.57 18.73 26.06
N THR A 89 12.79 18.77 24.76
CA THR A 89 11.98 19.55 23.80
C THR A 89 10.66 18.89 23.40
N HIS A 90 10.46 17.63 23.80
CA HIS A 90 9.25 16.87 23.51
C HIS A 90 8.35 16.76 24.74
N THR A 91 7.13 16.28 24.55
CA THR A 91 6.18 16.09 25.66
C THR A 91 6.26 14.65 26.16
N TRP A 92 6.59 14.48 27.44
CA TRP A 92 6.72 13.20 28.11
C TRP A 92 5.74 13.11 29.26
N ILE A 93 4.88 12.09 29.25
CA ILE A 93 3.83 11.88 30.23
C ILE A 93 4.15 10.58 31.00
N GLU A 94 4.45 10.69 32.28
CA GLU A 94 4.57 9.52 33.15
C GLU A 94 3.18 9.01 33.50
N TYR A 95 2.82 7.83 33.02
CA TYR A 95 1.48 7.29 33.19
C TYR A 95 1.48 5.75 33.10
N ASP A 96 0.73 5.11 34.03
CA ASP A 96 0.52 3.66 34.04
C ASP A 96 -0.56 3.25 33.05
N LEU A 97 -0.16 2.54 31.99
CA LEU A 97 -1.05 2.05 30.93
C LEU A 97 -1.91 0.83 31.34
N GLU A 98 -1.70 0.26 32.54
CA GLU A 98 -2.63 -0.73 33.12
C GLU A 98 -3.97 -0.07 33.51
N ASN A 99 -3.95 1.23 33.85
CA ASN A 99 -5.10 1.97 34.37
C ASN A 99 -5.28 3.32 33.60
N PRO A 100 -5.58 3.29 32.29
CA PRO A 100 -5.55 4.47 31.42
C PRO A 100 -6.80 5.36 31.48
N GLU A 101 -7.75 5.12 32.40
CA GLU A 101 -9.09 5.74 32.38
C GLU A 101 -9.04 7.28 32.43
N SER A 102 -8.13 7.86 33.22
CA SER A 102 -7.99 9.31 33.36
C SER A 102 -7.05 9.94 32.31
N LEU A 103 -6.41 9.13 31.46
CA LEU A 103 -5.56 9.64 30.37
C LEU A 103 -6.44 10.24 29.28
N ASN A 104 -6.33 11.53 29.04
CA ASN A 104 -7.14 12.22 28.04
C ASN A 104 -6.30 13.23 27.24
N PHE A 105 -6.75 13.47 26.00
CA PHE A 105 -6.20 14.50 25.11
C PHE A 105 -7.33 15.35 24.55
N PRO A 106 -7.09 16.64 24.27
CA PRO A 106 -8.06 17.46 23.55
C PRO A 106 -8.41 16.87 22.19
N GLU A 107 -9.68 16.89 21.81
CA GLU A 107 -10.16 16.39 20.50
C GLU A 107 -9.40 17.01 19.34
N GLU A 108 -9.16 18.32 19.37
CA GLU A 108 -8.45 19.06 18.31
C GLU A 108 -6.97 18.63 18.17
N LEU A 109 -6.37 18.09 19.22
CA LEU A 109 -5.06 17.46 19.17
C LEU A 109 -5.17 16.08 18.52
N LEU A 110 -6.13 15.25 18.97
CA LEU A 110 -6.37 13.90 18.44
C LEU A 110 -6.68 13.92 16.94
N LYS A 111 -7.50 14.84 16.46
CA LYS A 111 -7.79 15.03 15.02
C LYS A 111 -6.53 15.26 14.17
N LYS A 112 -5.44 15.66 14.79
CA LYS A 112 -4.14 15.94 14.15
C LYS A 112 -3.03 15.04 14.67
N ALA A 113 -3.36 13.88 15.19
CA ALA A 113 -2.40 12.94 15.76
C ALA A 113 -2.51 11.54 15.12
N VAL A 114 -1.37 10.91 14.86
CA VAL A 114 -1.28 9.47 14.67
C VAL A 114 -0.95 8.84 16.02
N LEU A 115 -1.68 7.78 16.35
CA LEU A 115 -1.45 7.00 17.57
C LEU A 115 -0.53 5.81 17.27
N VAL A 116 0.38 5.51 18.17
CA VAL A 116 1.28 4.35 18.10
C VAL A 116 1.22 3.62 19.45
N CYS A 117 0.98 2.32 19.39
CA CYS A 117 1.05 1.40 20.53
C CYS A 117 1.84 0.17 20.07
N SER A 118 3.17 0.25 20.22
CA SER A 118 4.09 -0.74 19.64
C SER A 118 4.73 -1.57 20.72
N ASP A 119 4.44 -2.89 20.71
CA ASP A 119 4.92 -3.89 21.65
C ASP A 119 4.65 -3.49 23.11
N ILE A 120 3.36 -3.29 23.43
CA ILE A 120 2.91 -2.88 24.76
C ILE A 120 1.87 -3.83 25.33
N ILE A 121 0.90 -4.28 24.53
CA ILE A 121 -0.23 -5.04 25.04
C ILE A 121 0.19 -6.40 25.64
N GLU A 122 1.28 -6.97 25.20
CA GLU A 122 1.89 -8.19 25.73
C GLU A 122 2.48 -8.03 27.12
N HIS A 123 2.83 -6.81 27.53
CA HIS A 123 3.36 -6.48 28.86
C HIS A 123 2.24 -6.27 29.89
N LEU A 124 1.01 -5.96 29.46
CA LEU A 124 -0.08 -5.61 30.36
C LEU A 124 -0.77 -6.86 30.92
N ARG A 125 -1.10 -6.84 32.22
CA ARG A 125 -1.89 -7.88 32.87
C ARG A 125 -3.32 -7.89 32.31
N ASN A 126 -3.88 -6.70 32.09
CA ASN A 126 -5.16 -6.52 31.42
C ASN A 126 -5.06 -5.48 30.31
N PRO A 127 -4.93 -5.88 29.03
CA PRO A 127 -4.82 -4.94 27.93
C PRO A 127 -6.14 -4.24 27.54
N LEU A 128 -7.30 -4.74 28.03
CA LEU A 128 -8.62 -4.23 27.60
C LEU A 128 -8.84 -2.76 27.91
N PRO A 129 -8.48 -2.21 29.11
CA PRO A 129 -8.64 -0.79 29.39
C PRO A 129 -7.85 0.10 28.40
N LEU A 130 -6.60 -0.26 28.08
CA LEU A 130 -5.80 0.48 27.10
C LEU A 130 -6.41 0.37 25.69
N LEU A 131 -6.81 -0.85 25.27
CA LEU A 131 -7.44 -1.05 23.96
C LEU A 131 -8.74 -0.25 23.84
N GLN A 132 -9.58 -0.21 24.90
CA GLN A 132 -10.80 0.60 24.89
C GLN A 132 -10.47 2.10 24.77
N LYS A 133 -9.46 2.58 25.54
CA LYS A 133 -9.03 3.98 25.50
C LYS A 133 -8.49 4.36 24.10
N LEU A 134 -7.70 3.49 23.46
CA LEU A 134 -7.23 3.71 22.09
C LEU A 134 -8.40 3.77 21.09
N LYS A 135 -9.40 2.90 21.28
CA LYS A 135 -10.63 2.93 20.47
C LYS A 135 -11.38 4.25 20.64
N ASP A 136 -11.55 4.75 21.88
CA ASP A 136 -12.21 6.02 22.15
C ASP A 136 -11.45 7.20 21.47
N PHE A 137 -10.13 7.18 21.48
CA PHE A 137 -9.33 8.17 20.77
C PHE A 137 -9.47 8.11 19.25
N LEU A 138 -9.78 6.94 18.70
CA LEU A 138 -10.04 6.76 17.27
C LEU A 138 -11.41 7.31 16.82
N ASP A 139 -12.24 7.83 17.71
CA ASP A 139 -13.37 8.68 17.30
C ASP A 139 -12.90 10.00 16.67
N PHE A 140 -11.70 10.44 17.01
CA PHE A 140 -11.11 11.70 16.56
C PHE A 140 -9.84 11.50 15.74
N SER A 141 -8.91 10.64 16.18
CA SER A 141 -7.66 10.36 15.48
C SER A 141 -7.91 9.59 14.18
N PRO A 142 -7.18 9.89 13.08
CA PRO A 142 -7.34 9.17 11.82
C PRO A 142 -6.90 7.72 11.89
N VAL A 143 -5.87 7.39 12.70
CA VAL A 143 -5.29 6.05 12.67
C VAL A 143 -4.49 5.75 13.94
N CYS A 144 -4.50 4.47 14.34
CA CYS A 144 -3.59 3.90 15.34
C CYS A 144 -2.82 2.73 14.72
N ILE A 145 -1.51 2.70 14.95
CA ILE A 145 -0.64 1.56 14.64
C ILE A 145 -0.46 0.78 15.94
N LEU A 146 -0.87 -0.49 15.94
CA LEU A 146 -0.67 -1.40 17.05
C LEU A 146 0.21 -2.55 16.62
N THR A 147 1.27 -2.87 17.39
CA THR A 147 2.11 -4.05 17.13
C THR A 147 2.28 -4.91 18.39
N THR A 148 2.57 -6.19 18.14
CA THR A 148 2.95 -7.17 19.16
C THR A 148 3.68 -8.34 18.48
N PRO A 149 4.56 -9.07 19.18
CA PRO A 149 5.20 -10.27 18.62
C PRO A 149 4.20 -11.32 18.13
N GLU A 150 4.52 -11.98 17.02
CA GLU A 150 3.73 -13.10 16.51
C GLU A 150 4.23 -14.39 17.15
N ARG A 151 3.51 -14.90 18.15
CA ARG A 151 3.92 -16.04 18.98
C ARG A 151 4.27 -17.28 18.18
N ASP A 152 3.41 -17.68 17.24
CA ASP A 152 3.57 -18.97 16.56
C ASP A 152 4.73 -18.94 15.54
N LEU A 153 5.08 -17.77 15.02
CA LEU A 153 6.25 -17.59 14.16
C LEU A 153 7.57 -17.51 14.96
N ILE A 154 7.51 -17.07 16.22
CA ILE A 154 8.68 -16.96 17.08
C ILE A 154 9.01 -18.30 17.73
N TYR A 155 8.00 -19.00 18.27
CA TYR A 155 8.18 -20.18 19.12
C TYR A 155 7.57 -21.47 18.55
N GLY A 156 6.83 -21.38 17.45
CA GLY A 156 6.05 -22.48 16.90
C GLY A 156 4.62 -22.56 17.45
N PRO A 157 3.71 -23.22 16.69
CA PRO A 157 2.28 -23.29 17.03
C PRO A 157 2.00 -24.10 18.29
N ASP A 158 2.93 -24.94 18.73
CA ASP A 158 2.81 -25.79 19.93
C ASP A 158 3.34 -25.13 21.21
N HIS A 159 3.72 -23.86 21.15
CA HIS A 159 4.12 -23.12 22.34
C HIS A 159 2.91 -22.68 23.16
N PHE A 160 2.78 -23.19 24.37
CA PHE A 160 1.67 -22.93 25.29
C PHE A 160 2.06 -21.99 26.45
N GLY A 161 3.08 -21.15 26.26
CA GLY A 161 3.54 -20.23 27.29
C GLY A 161 4.18 -20.90 28.51
N PRO A 162 4.61 -20.12 29.50
CA PRO A 162 4.64 -18.66 29.45
C PRO A 162 5.60 -18.13 28.37
N PRO A 163 5.49 -16.86 27.96
CA PRO A 163 6.43 -16.23 27.04
C PRO A 163 7.88 -16.42 27.48
N LEU A 164 8.83 -16.61 26.54
CA LEU A 164 10.26 -16.69 26.90
C LEU A 164 10.82 -15.33 27.31
N ASN A 165 10.29 -14.22 26.75
CA ASN A 165 10.65 -12.90 27.22
C ASN A 165 10.10 -12.68 28.65
N PRO A 166 10.96 -12.40 29.65
CA PRO A 166 10.54 -12.27 31.05
C PRO A 166 9.64 -11.07 31.31
N CYS A 167 9.64 -10.07 30.41
CA CYS A 167 8.80 -8.89 30.52
C CYS A 167 7.38 -9.09 29.95
N HIS A 168 7.12 -10.17 29.20
CA HIS A 168 5.81 -10.42 28.60
C HIS A 168 4.91 -11.24 29.52
N VAL A 169 3.67 -10.81 29.67
CA VAL A 169 2.59 -11.55 30.36
C VAL A 169 2.05 -12.66 29.46
N ARG A 170 1.79 -12.33 28.19
CA ARG A 170 1.25 -13.21 27.15
C ARG A 170 1.61 -12.73 25.77
N GLU A 171 1.46 -13.62 24.79
CA GLU A 171 1.67 -13.29 23.38
C GLU A 171 0.57 -13.94 22.54
N TRP A 172 0.21 -13.30 21.43
CA TRP A 172 -0.83 -13.72 20.50
C TRP A 172 -0.25 -14.22 19.18
N ASN A 173 -0.97 -15.08 18.50
CA ASN A 173 -0.82 -15.21 17.07
C ASN A 173 -1.76 -14.22 16.34
N MET A 174 -1.61 -14.12 15.01
CA MET A 174 -2.37 -13.14 14.21
C MET A 174 -3.88 -13.32 14.32
N ALA A 175 -4.39 -14.55 14.30
CA ALA A 175 -5.83 -14.84 14.39
C ALA A 175 -6.38 -14.48 15.77
N GLU A 176 -5.67 -14.80 16.82
CA GLU A 176 -6.03 -14.48 18.20
C GLU A 176 -6.10 -12.98 18.44
N LEU A 177 -5.09 -12.23 17.95
CA LEU A 177 -5.08 -10.77 18.04
C LEU A 177 -6.22 -10.15 17.22
N HIS A 178 -6.48 -10.66 16.01
CA HIS A 178 -7.61 -10.20 15.20
C HIS A 178 -8.94 -10.36 15.95
N ASN A 179 -9.14 -11.50 16.62
CA ASN A 179 -10.36 -11.76 17.40
C ASN A 179 -10.47 -10.79 18.59
N LEU A 180 -9.37 -10.52 19.31
CA LEU A 180 -9.33 -9.57 20.40
C LEU A 180 -9.68 -8.14 19.94
N LEU A 181 -9.05 -7.66 18.86
CA LEU A 181 -9.30 -6.31 18.32
C LEU A 181 -10.74 -6.19 17.79
N SER A 182 -11.26 -7.23 17.14
CA SER A 182 -12.64 -7.29 16.65
C SER A 182 -13.65 -7.28 17.81
N PHE A 183 -13.36 -8.00 18.90
CA PHE A 183 -14.19 -8.01 20.10
C PHE A 183 -14.27 -6.64 20.78
N VAL A 184 -13.14 -5.92 20.87
CA VAL A 184 -13.13 -4.53 21.35
C VAL A 184 -13.89 -3.60 20.39
N GLY A 185 -14.07 -4.01 19.14
CA GLY A 185 -14.85 -3.30 18.11
C GLY A 185 -14.03 -2.27 17.34
N PHE A 186 -12.73 -2.50 17.14
CA PHE A 186 -11.92 -1.67 16.28
C PHE A 186 -12.32 -1.82 14.81
N ASN A 187 -12.16 -0.72 14.06
CA ASN A 187 -12.13 -0.73 12.61
C ASN A 187 -10.72 -1.15 12.16
N ILE A 188 -10.51 -2.46 11.91
CA ILE A 188 -9.23 -3.00 11.45
C ILE A 188 -9.11 -2.74 9.95
N GLU A 189 -8.36 -1.69 9.56
CA GLU A 189 -8.15 -1.37 8.16
C GLU A 189 -7.21 -2.37 7.48
N PHE A 190 -6.11 -2.71 8.15
CA PHE A 190 -5.15 -3.68 7.67
C PHE A 190 -4.50 -4.44 8.83
N MET A 191 -4.10 -5.67 8.56
CA MET A 191 -3.34 -6.49 9.49
C MET A 191 -2.36 -7.37 8.73
N GLY A 192 -1.13 -7.49 9.23
CA GLY A 192 -0.09 -8.27 8.60
C GLY A 192 1.18 -8.30 9.42
N LEU A 193 2.27 -8.71 8.80
CA LEU A 193 3.57 -8.82 9.45
C LEU A 193 4.50 -7.68 9.07
N THR A 194 5.40 -7.34 9.99
CA THR A 194 6.52 -6.44 9.75
C THR A 194 7.80 -7.02 10.36
N LEU A 195 8.95 -6.39 10.04
CA LEU A 195 10.24 -6.81 10.58
C LEU A 195 10.26 -6.75 12.11
N ASN A 196 10.74 -7.83 12.71
CA ASN A 196 10.99 -7.90 14.15
C ASN A 196 12.15 -6.98 14.56
N ASN A 197 13.28 -7.06 13.86
CA ASN A 197 14.42 -6.17 14.07
C ASN A 197 15.22 -5.96 12.77
N ASP A 198 16.26 -5.13 12.83
CA ASP A 198 17.10 -4.77 11.68
C ASP A 198 18.25 -5.74 11.41
N LYS A 199 18.40 -6.83 12.18
CA LYS A 199 19.50 -7.78 12.06
C LYS A 199 19.13 -9.06 11.32
N ASP A 200 18.02 -9.69 11.69
CA ASP A 200 17.62 -10.99 11.15
C ASP A 200 16.74 -10.90 9.89
N ASN A 201 16.19 -9.73 9.59
CA ASN A 201 15.24 -9.51 8.49
C ASN A 201 13.98 -10.41 8.55
N GLU A 202 13.67 -10.98 9.71
CA GLU A 202 12.51 -11.83 9.90
C GLU A 202 11.25 -11.02 10.22
N LYS A 203 10.15 -11.37 9.56
CA LYS A 203 8.84 -10.74 9.77
C LYS A 203 8.04 -11.53 10.78
N LYS A 204 8.27 -11.26 12.06
CA LYS A 204 7.68 -11.96 13.20
C LYS A 204 6.92 -11.02 14.16
N THR A 205 6.67 -9.78 13.75
CA THR A 205 5.86 -8.83 14.48
C THR A 205 4.54 -8.62 13.76
N ILE A 206 3.43 -8.83 14.43
CA ILE A 206 2.09 -8.47 13.93
C ILE A 206 1.97 -6.96 13.97
N MET A 207 1.48 -6.36 12.89
CA MET A 207 1.08 -4.97 12.83
C MET A 207 -0.39 -4.87 12.43
N ALA A 208 -1.19 -4.23 13.25
CA ALA A 208 -2.56 -3.85 12.96
C ALA A 208 -2.64 -2.34 12.73
N ILE A 209 -3.33 -1.94 11.67
CA ILE A 209 -3.63 -0.55 11.34
C ILE A 209 -5.11 -0.35 11.62
N LEU A 210 -5.39 0.40 12.68
CA LEU A 210 -6.73 0.63 13.20
C LEU A 210 -7.19 2.02 12.74
N GLY A 211 -8.23 2.05 11.93
CA GLY A 211 -8.77 3.27 11.37
C GLY A 211 -9.74 3.99 12.29
N ASN A 212 -10.02 5.26 11.97
CA ASN A 212 -11.02 6.06 12.66
C ASN A 212 -12.38 5.33 12.67
N ASN A 213 -13.09 5.38 13.80
CA ASN A 213 -14.35 4.68 14.00
C ASN A 213 -15.47 5.16 13.07
N ASN A 214 -15.38 6.41 12.58
CA ASN A 214 -16.35 7.01 11.65
C ASN A 214 -16.14 6.58 10.18
N TRP A 215 -15.06 5.86 9.87
CA TRP A 215 -14.79 5.36 8.52
C TRP A 215 -15.56 4.06 8.18
N LYS A 216 -16.63 3.78 8.89
CA LYS A 216 -17.54 2.66 8.57
C LYS A 216 -18.33 2.98 7.31
N VAL A 217 -17.81 2.60 6.17
CA VAL A 217 -18.38 2.86 4.86
C VAL A 217 -19.11 1.62 4.34
N GLN A 218 -20.16 1.83 3.53
CA GLN A 218 -20.78 0.76 2.75
C GLN A 218 -19.71 -0.01 1.97
N GLN A 219 -19.68 -1.32 2.11
CA GLN A 219 -18.67 -2.18 1.50
C GLN A 219 -18.77 -2.28 -0.03
N ARG A 220 -19.88 -1.84 -0.63
CA ARG A 220 -20.11 -1.90 -2.07
C ARG A 220 -20.48 -0.55 -2.63
N ALA A 221 -19.88 -0.23 -3.77
CA ALA A 221 -20.23 0.94 -4.55
C ALA A 221 -21.65 0.80 -5.11
N PRO A 222 -22.45 1.90 -5.17
CA PRO A 222 -23.73 1.88 -5.88
C PRO A 222 -23.51 1.57 -7.38
N GLU A 223 -24.51 1.02 -8.03
CA GLU A 223 -24.43 0.71 -9.48
C GLU A 223 -24.15 1.98 -10.31
N SER A 224 -24.73 3.11 -9.89
CA SER A 224 -24.52 4.42 -10.52
C SER A 224 -23.11 4.96 -10.42
N PHE A 225 -22.29 4.49 -9.47
CA PHE A 225 -20.90 4.94 -9.32
C PHE A 225 -20.05 4.43 -10.47
N ARG A 226 -19.50 5.35 -11.26
CA ARG A 226 -18.78 5.04 -12.51
C ARG A 226 -17.30 5.34 -12.38
N VAL A 227 -16.47 4.33 -12.61
CA VAL A 227 -15.01 4.47 -12.73
C VAL A 227 -14.62 4.14 -14.15
N VAL A 228 -14.00 5.10 -14.86
CA VAL A 228 -13.55 4.93 -16.25
C VAL A 228 -12.03 4.83 -16.30
N ALA A 229 -11.53 3.69 -16.77
CA ALA A 229 -10.11 3.49 -17.09
C ALA A 229 -9.85 3.96 -18.53
N ILE A 230 -8.91 4.90 -18.71
CA ILE A 230 -8.48 5.40 -20.03
C ILE A 230 -7.15 4.75 -20.38
N MET A 231 -7.16 3.83 -21.35
CA MET A 231 -6.02 3.01 -21.76
C MET A 231 -5.48 3.49 -23.11
N ALA A 232 -4.16 3.71 -23.20
CA ALA A 232 -3.49 3.94 -24.47
C ALA A 232 -2.68 2.70 -24.85
N VAL A 233 -2.82 2.22 -26.09
CA VAL A 233 -2.23 0.96 -26.55
C VAL A 233 -1.49 1.09 -27.88
N TYR A 234 -0.48 0.25 -28.05
CA TYR A 234 0.22 0.03 -29.30
C TYR A 234 0.79 -1.38 -29.35
N ASN A 235 0.29 -2.24 -30.25
CA ASN A 235 0.74 -3.60 -30.44
C ASN A 235 0.75 -4.47 -29.17
N GLU A 236 -0.42 -4.61 -28.54
CA GLU A 236 -0.62 -5.41 -27.33
C GLU A 236 -1.69 -6.52 -27.55
N ALA A 237 -1.81 -7.03 -28.83
CA ALA A 237 -2.82 -8.05 -29.17
C ALA A 237 -2.70 -9.33 -28.32
N ASP A 238 -1.51 -9.62 -27.81
CA ASP A 238 -1.23 -10.79 -26.99
C ASP A 238 -1.86 -10.75 -25.59
N ILE A 239 -2.17 -9.54 -25.06
CA ILE A 239 -2.75 -9.40 -23.72
C ILE A 239 -3.96 -8.47 -23.62
N ILE A 240 -4.29 -7.72 -24.69
CA ILE A 240 -5.30 -6.65 -24.58
C ILE A 240 -6.66 -7.14 -24.13
N VAL A 241 -7.11 -8.31 -24.60
CA VAL A 241 -8.40 -8.88 -24.21
C VAL A 241 -8.43 -9.26 -22.73
N PRO A 242 -7.52 -10.09 -22.20
CA PRO A 242 -7.49 -10.37 -20.77
C PRO A 242 -7.26 -9.13 -19.91
N SER A 243 -6.47 -8.14 -20.34
CA SER A 243 -6.29 -6.88 -19.62
C SER A 243 -7.59 -6.10 -19.44
N ILE A 244 -8.35 -5.93 -20.51
CA ILE A 244 -9.66 -5.25 -20.46
C ILE A 244 -10.64 -6.03 -19.59
N GLN A 245 -10.71 -7.36 -19.75
CA GLN A 245 -11.59 -8.21 -18.96
C GLN A 245 -11.30 -8.11 -17.45
N LYS A 246 -10.03 -8.01 -17.06
CA LYS A 246 -9.65 -7.80 -15.64
C LYS A 246 -10.22 -6.50 -15.10
N LEU A 247 -10.08 -5.39 -15.82
CA LEU A 247 -10.65 -4.09 -15.40
C LEU A 247 -12.18 -4.15 -15.31
N VAL A 248 -12.83 -4.76 -16.26
CA VAL A 248 -14.30 -4.94 -16.28
C VAL A 248 -14.76 -5.82 -15.12
N ASN A 249 -14.05 -6.90 -14.82
CA ASN A 249 -14.35 -7.79 -13.69
C ASN A 249 -14.16 -7.08 -12.32
N GLU A 250 -13.26 -6.10 -12.26
CA GLU A 250 -13.07 -5.20 -11.11
C GLU A 250 -14.15 -4.08 -11.03
N GLY A 251 -15.10 -4.05 -11.97
CA GLY A 251 -16.23 -3.13 -12.01
C GLY A 251 -15.97 -1.81 -12.72
N LEU A 252 -14.90 -1.69 -13.50
CA LEU A 252 -14.56 -0.50 -14.25
C LEU A 252 -15.11 -0.53 -15.68
N LEU A 253 -15.35 0.64 -16.24
CA LEU A 253 -15.56 0.85 -17.66
C LEU A 253 -14.23 1.22 -18.31
N VAL A 254 -14.04 0.86 -19.58
CA VAL A 254 -12.75 1.07 -20.27
C VAL A 254 -12.98 1.90 -21.54
N TYR A 255 -12.17 2.95 -21.71
CA TYR A 255 -12.01 3.69 -22.96
C TYR A 255 -10.62 3.47 -23.52
N VAL A 256 -10.48 3.10 -24.80
CA VAL A 256 -9.18 2.75 -25.39
C VAL A 256 -8.78 3.74 -26.47
N ILE A 257 -7.53 4.20 -26.40
CA ILE A 257 -6.86 5.01 -27.43
C ILE A 257 -5.82 4.11 -28.10
N ASP A 258 -6.10 3.66 -29.32
CA ASP A 258 -5.18 2.88 -30.11
C ASP A 258 -4.21 3.78 -30.90
N ASN A 259 -2.91 3.68 -30.64
CA ASN A 259 -1.88 4.44 -31.36
C ASN A 259 -1.47 3.80 -32.68
N TRP A 260 -2.49 3.45 -33.51
CA TRP A 260 -2.31 2.83 -34.81
C TRP A 260 -1.59 1.48 -34.75
N SER A 261 -2.07 0.58 -33.90
CA SER A 261 -1.59 -0.81 -33.81
C SER A 261 -1.70 -1.52 -35.15
N THR A 262 -0.75 -2.43 -35.43
CA THR A 262 -0.62 -3.18 -36.67
C THR A 262 -0.76 -4.69 -36.49
N ASP A 263 -0.92 -5.15 -35.24
CA ASP A 263 -0.97 -6.57 -34.85
C ASP A 263 -2.37 -7.12 -34.57
N GLY A 264 -3.43 -6.33 -34.86
CA GLY A 264 -4.82 -6.71 -34.61
C GLY A 264 -5.39 -6.21 -33.28
N THR A 265 -4.61 -5.47 -32.45
CA THR A 265 -5.06 -4.92 -31.16
C THR A 265 -6.36 -4.12 -31.29
N TYR A 266 -6.46 -3.22 -32.30
CA TYR A 266 -7.63 -2.36 -32.49
C TYR A 266 -8.89 -3.18 -32.78
N GLU A 267 -8.81 -4.19 -33.64
CA GLU A 267 -9.92 -5.06 -34.00
C GLU A 267 -10.41 -5.89 -32.80
N LEU A 268 -9.47 -6.39 -31.99
CA LEU A 268 -9.80 -7.11 -30.75
C LEU A 268 -10.57 -6.20 -29.78
N VAL A 269 -10.12 -4.95 -29.58
CA VAL A 269 -10.79 -3.98 -28.71
C VAL A 269 -12.17 -3.61 -29.22
N ARG A 270 -12.35 -3.41 -30.56
CA ARG A 270 -13.65 -3.12 -31.18
C ARG A 270 -14.71 -4.18 -30.86
N ASN A 271 -14.31 -5.46 -30.82
CA ASN A 271 -15.20 -6.57 -30.48
C ASN A 271 -15.65 -6.58 -29.01
N LEU A 272 -15.04 -5.75 -28.15
CA LEU A 272 -15.39 -5.58 -26.73
C LEU A 272 -16.24 -4.34 -26.47
N VAL A 273 -16.49 -3.50 -27.48
CA VAL A 273 -17.40 -2.34 -27.34
C VAL A 273 -18.80 -2.83 -26.98
N GLY A 274 -19.39 -2.23 -25.93
CA GLY A 274 -20.66 -2.67 -25.33
C GLY A 274 -20.52 -3.83 -24.32
N LYS A 275 -19.31 -4.39 -24.15
CA LYS A 275 -19.00 -5.46 -23.17
C LYS A 275 -18.02 -4.94 -22.10
N GLY A 276 -18.26 -3.71 -21.58
CA GLY A 276 -17.39 -3.03 -20.64
C GLY A 276 -16.47 -2.00 -21.29
N VAL A 277 -16.17 -2.10 -22.58
CA VAL A 277 -15.53 -1.03 -23.37
C VAL A 277 -16.60 -0.03 -23.81
N ILE A 278 -16.47 1.23 -23.39
CA ILE A 278 -17.42 2.31 -23.71
C ILE A 278 -17.05 3.07 -25.00
N GLY A 279 -15.82 2.91 -25.47
CA GLY A 279 -15.36 3.51 -26.71
C GLY A 279 -13.92 3.10 -27.04
N VAL A 280 -13.61 3.17 -28.34
CA VAL A 280 -12.27 3.00 -28.88
C VAL A 280 -12.04 3.98 -30.02
N GLU A 281 -10.89 4.59 -30.05
CA GLU A 281 -10.46 5.48 -31.14
C GLU A 281 -9.03 5.18 -31.61
N ARG A 282 -8.74 5.44 -32.87
CA ARG A 282 -7.36 5.55 -33.37
C ARG A 282 -6.87 6.99 -33.19
N PHE A 283 -5.69 7.14 -32.60
CA PHE A 283 -5.12 8.45 -32.35
C PHE A 283 -3.62 8.50 -32.68
N PRO A 284 -3.11 9.58 -33.31
CA PRO A 284 -3.83 10.79 -33.73
C PRO A 284 -4.80 10.51 -34.90
N LYS A 285 -5.86 11.33 -35.00
CA LYS A 285 -6.88 11.17 -36.06
C LYS A 285 -6.34 11.41 -37.49
N SER A 286 -5.19 12.08 -37.61
CA SER A 286 -4.48 12.34 -38.88
C SER A 286 -3.79 11.10 -39.48
N GLY A 287 -3.76 9.99 -38.76
CA GLY A 287 -3.07 8.76 -39.17
C GLY A 287 -1.85 8.45 -38.31
N PRO A 288 -1.16 7.32 -38.62
CA PRO A 288 0.01 6.89 -37.88
C PRO A 288 1.17 7.90 -37.99
N THR A 289 1.93 8.06 -36.90
CA THR A 289 3.14 8.90 -36.86
C THR A 289 4.41 8.06 -36.74
N ILE A 290 5.53 8.59 -37.24
CA ILE A 290 6.84 7.93 -37.12
C ILE A 290 7.20 7.77 -35.64
N TYR A 291 6.88 8.78 -34.82
CA TYR A 291 7.19 8.80 -33.40
C TYR A 291 5.99 8.40 -32.56
N GLN A 292 6.26 7.74 -31.42
CA GLN A 292 5.29 7.60 -30.33
C GLN A 292 5.32 8.90 -29.52
N GLU A 293 4.34 9.76 -29.74
CA GLU A 293 4.24 11.05 -29.05
C GLU A 293 3.44 10.87 -27.78
N LEU A 294 4.09 10.36 -26.71
CA LEU A 294 3.44 10.08 -25.42
C LEU A 294 2.75 11.33 -24.84
N MET A 295 3.36 12.49 -24.98
CA MET A 295 2.75 13.77 -24.57
C MET A 295 1.39 13.99 -25.21
N LYS A 296 1.22 13.70 -26.50
CA LYS A 296 -0.07 13.85 -27.20
C LYS A 296 -1.09 12.83 -26.71
N LEU A 297 -0.67 11.58 -26.48
CA LEU A 297 -1.55 10.54 -25.91
C LEU A 297 -2.03 10.90 -24.51
N LEU A 298 -1.14 11.45 -23.66
CA LEU A 298 -1.50 11.89 -22.32
C LEU A 298 -2.47 13.09 -22.36
N ARG A 299 -2.22 14.07 -23.23
CA ARG A 299 -3.17 15.18 -23.42
C ARG A 299 -4.52 14.70 -23.95
N ARG A 300 -4.54 13.69 -24.84
CA ARG A 300 -5.79 13.08 -25.27
C ARG A 300 -6.55 12.44 -24.13
N LYS A 301 -5.84 11.75 -23.20
CA LYS A 301 -6.45 11.23 -21.97
C LYS A 301 -7.05 12.36 -21.12
N GLU A 302 -6.35 13.49 -20.96
CA GLU A 302 -6.83 14.69 -20.26
C GLU A 302 -8.10 15.26 -20.88
N GLU A 303 -8.14 15.41 -22.23
CA GLU A 303 -9.32 15.87 -22.97
C GLU A 303 -10.53 14.95 -22.74
N LEU A 304 -10.31 13.62 -22.77
CA LEU A 304 -11.36 12.64 -22.55
C LEU A 304 -12.02 12.75 -21.17
N THR A 305 -11.31 13.20 -20.14
CA THR A 305 -11.90 13.41 -18.81
C THR A 305 -12.96 14.52 -18.78
N SER A 306 -12.95 15.43 -19.74
CA SER A 306 -13.94 16.51 -19.84
C SER A 306 -15.21 16.12 -20.62
N VAL A 307 -15.17 15.00 -21.36
CA VAL A 307 -16.29 14.56 -22.23
C VAL A 307 -16.90 13.23 -21.81
N LEU A 308 -16.18 12.41 -21.07
CA LEU A 308 -16.67 11.13 -20.57
C LEU A 308 -17.39 11.32 -19.22
N GLU A 309 -18.53 10.65 -19.07
CA GLU A 309 -19.25 10.65 -17.80
C GLU A 309 -18.65 9.62 -16.85
N ALA A 310 -18.03 10.07 -15.77
CA ALA A 310 -17.49 9.24 -14.70
C ALA A 310 -17.42 10.02 -13.38
N ASP A 311 -17.50 9.28 -12.25
CA ASP A 311 -17.19 9.81 -10.93
C ASP A 311 -15.68 9.81 -10.68
N TRP A 312 -14.99 8.78 -11.20
CA TRP A 312 -13.54 8.64 -11.13
C TRP A 312 -12.95 8.23 -12.46
N PHE A 313 -11.74 8.70 -12.71
CA PHE A 313 -10.92 8.29 -13.84
C PHE A 313 -9.67 7.55 -13.38
N MET A 314 -9.16 6.68 -14.25
CA MET A 314 -7.91 5.96 -14.02
C MET A 314 -7.07 5.94 -15.31
N HIS A 315 -5.81 6.36 -15.20
CA HIS A 315 -4.79 6.12 -16.21
C HIS A 315 -4.24 4.70 -16.08
N VAL A 316 -4.30 3.92 -17.15
CA VAL A 316 -3.78 2.55 -17.19
C VAL A 316 -3.07 2.28 -18.50
N ASP A 317 -2.13 1.34 -18.48
CA ASP A 317 -1.53 0.72 -19.67
C ASP A 317 -1.96 -0.76 -19.75
N ALA A 318 -1.91 -1.37 -20.94
CA ALA A 318 -2.42 -2.71 -21.16
C ALA A 318 -1.68 -3.80 -20.37
N ASP A 319 -0.42 -3.56 -20.06
CA ASP A 319 0.46 -4.45 -19.29
C ASP A 319 0.44 -4.20 -17.78
N GLU A 320 -0.60 -3.50 -17.28
CA GLU A 320 -0.77 -3.17 -15.86
C GLU A 320 -2.08 -3.72 -15.31
N VAL A 321 -2.01 -4.46 -14.21
CA VAL A 321 -3.18 -4.90 -13.43
C VAL A 321 -3.26 -4.11 -12.14
N ARG A 322 -4.42 -3.48 -11.92
CA ARG A 322 -4.70 -2.68 -10.72
C ARG A 322 -5.47 -3.50 -9.70
N LYS A 323 -5.07 -3.43 -8.43
CA LYS A 323 -5.73 -4.13 -7.33
C LYS A 323 -5.95 -3.20 -6.15
N ALA A 324 -7.05 -3.45 -5.43
CA ALA A 324 -7.32 -2.81 -4.15
C ALA A 324 -6.26 -3.18 -3.10
N PRO A 325 -6.04 -2.34 -2.06
CA PRO A 325 -5.14 -2.69 -0.97
C PRO A 325 -5.75 -3.72 0.00
N TRP A 326 -7.06 -3.93 -0.06
CA TRP A 326 -7.80 -4.94 0.71
C TRP A 326 -7.98 -6.21 -0.13
N GLN A 327 -7.54 -7.34 0.39
CA GLN A 327 -7.65 -8.63 -0.29
C GLN A 327 -9.13 -8.98 -0.53
N GLY A 328 -9.47 -9.46 -1.72
CA GLY A 328 -10.83 -9.85 -2.10
C GLY A 328 -11.82 -8.71 -2.36
N MET A 329 -11.41 -7.44 -2.17
CA MET A 329 -12.25 -6.27 -2.48
C MET A 329 -12.08 -5.87 -3.95
N LYS A 330 -13.19 -5.66 -4.68
CA LYS A 330 -13.14 -5.13 -6.04
C LYS A 330 -12.60 -3.71 -6.07
N LEU A 331 -11.88 -3.38 -7.14
CA LEU A 331 -11.28 -2.06 -7.31
C LEU A 331 -12.32 -0.93 -7.29
N LYS A 332 -13.49 -1.11 -7.94
CA LYS A 332 -14.61 -0.16 -7.89
C LYS A 332 -15.06 0.12 -6.45
N ASP A 333 -15.22 -0.93 -5.64
CA ASP A 333 -15.67 -0.80 -4.25
C ASP A 333 -14.60 -0.12 -3.38
N ALA A 334 -13.33 -0.43 -3.64
CA ALA A 334 -12.20 0.21 -2.96
C ALA A 334 -12.11 1.71 -3.29
N ILE A 335 -12.31 2.10 -4.56
CA ILE A 335 -12.33 3.51 -4.97
C ILE A 335 -13.52 4.23 -4.33
N TRP A 336 -14.69 3.59 -4.25
CA TRP A 336 -15.85 4.11 -3.54
C TRP A 336 -15.54 4.36 -2.05
N LYS A 337 -14.87 3.42 -1.37
CA LYS A 337 -14.44 3.60 0.02
C LYS A 337 -13.52 4.82 0.17
N VAL A 338 -12.57 5.00 -0.74
CA VAL A 338 -11.69 6.17 -0.77
C VAL A 338 -12.46 7.48 -0.98
N ASP A 339 -13.43 7.47 -1.88
CA ASP A 339 -14.32 8.62 -2.16
C ASP A 339 -15.10 9.04 -0.91
N GLN A 340 -15.72 8.06 -0.23
CA GLN A 340 -16.50 8.31 0.98
C GLN A 340 -15.63 8.79 2.15
N ALA A 341 -14.36 8.40 2.21
CA ALA A 341 -13.40 8.91 3.18
C ALA A 341 -12.91 10.34 2.86
N GLY A 342 -13.42 10.95 1.77
CA GLY A 342 -13.15 12.33 1.39
C GLY A 342 -11.83 12.56 0.68
N PHE A 343 -11.17 11.50 0.20
CA PHE A 343 -10.00 11.60 -0.67
C PHE A 343 -10.40 11.61 -2.15
N ASN A 344 -9.54 12.14 -3.00
CA ASN A 344 -9.84 12.32 -4.41
C ASN A 344 -8.72 11.88 -5.36
N ALA A 345 -7.69 11.20 -4.84
CA ALA A 345 -6.61 10.64 -5.63
C ALA A 345 -6.04 9.37 -4.97
N ILE A 346 -5.58 8.42 -5.78
CA ILE A 346 -5.01 7.14 -5.33
C ILE A 346 -3.63 6.95 -5.95
N ASP A 347 -2.67 6.65 -5.09
CA ASP A 347 -1.31 6.27 -5.45
C ASP A 347 -1.16 4.73 -5.41
N PHE A 348 -0.26 4.19 -6.25
CA PHE A 348 -0.05 2.76 -6.40
C PHE A 348 1.39 2.35 -6.08
N THR A 349 1.55 1.26 -5.36
CA THR A 349 2.84 0.56 -5.26
C THR A 349 3.00 -0.37 -6.45
N VAL A 350 4.12 -0.25 -7.14
CA VAL A 350 4.43 -1.05 -8.34
C VAL A 350 5.24 -2.27 -7.96
N ILE A 351 4.73 -3.45 -8.37
CA ILE A 351 5.49 -4.70 -8.41
C ILE A 351 5.63 -5.14 -9.86
N VAL A 352 6.82 -5.58 -10.23
CA VAL A 352 7.13 -5.96 -11.61
C VAL A 352 7.21 -7.47 -11.71
N PHE A 353 6.48 -8.03 -12.65
CA PHE A 353 6.53 -9.45 -12.98
C PHE A 353 7.44 -9.65 -14.19
N HIS A 354 8.24 -10.68 -14.12
CA HIS A 354 9.27 -10.98 -15.12
C HIS A 354 9.05 -12.34 -15.78
N PRO A 355 9.28 -12.45 -17.11
CA PRO A 355 9.35 -13.75 -17.76
C PRO A 355 10.61 -14.49 -17.31
N VAL A 356 10.46 -15.78 -17.04
CA VAL A 356 11.56 -16.71 -16.73
C VAL A 356 11.77 -17.75 -17.82
N ASP A 357 10.82 -17.84 -18.77
CA ASP A 357 10.82 -18.72 -19.92
C ASP A 357 10.05 -18.12 -21.11
N GLU A 358 9.90 -18.89 -22.21
CA GLU A 358 9.22 -18.52 -23.45
C GLU A 358 7.86 -19.22 -23.62
N THR A 359 7.26 -19.70 -22.56
CA THR A 359 6.06 -20.56 -22.66
C THR A 359 4.74 -19.79 -22.63
N PHE A 360 4.76 -18.45 -22.57
CA PHE A 360 3.54 -17.65 -22.58
C PHE A 360 2.79 -17.78 -23.90
N ILE A 361 1.50 -18.08 -23.79
CA ILE A 361 0.59 -18.20 -24.94
C ILE A 361 -0.22 -16.92 -25.07
N PRO A 362 -0.08 -16.16 -26.20
CA PRO A 362 -0.88 -14.95 -26.45
C PRO A 362 -2.39 -15.17 -26.29
N GLY A 363 -3.06 -14.21 -25.64
CA GLY A 363 -4.51 -14.25 -25.39
C GLY A 363 -4.92 -15.00 -24.12
N THR A 364 -4.00 -15.70 -23.46
CA THR A 364 -4.27 -16.35 -22.17
C THR A 364 -4.13 -15.39 -20.99
N ASP A 365 -4.48 -15.85 -19.80
CA ASP A 365 -4.35 -15.04 -18.57
C ASP A 365 -2.89 -14.91 -18.16
N PHE A 366 -2.27 -13.79 -18.52
CA PHE A 366 -0.87 -13.50 -18.20
C PHE A 366 -0.60 -13.37 -16.70
N GLU A 367 -1.60 -13.00 -15.87
CA GLU A 367 -1.44 -12.92 -14.41
C GLU A 367 -1.24 -14.31 -13.78
N GLN A 368 -1.85 -15.33 -14.35
CA GLN A 368 -1.66 -16.73 -13.93
C GLN A 368 -0.35 -17.33 -14.46
N HIS A 369 0.18 -16.79 -15.56
CA HIS A 369 1.39 -17.29 -16.19
C HIS A 369 2.66 -16.72 -15.55
N PHE A 370 2.74 -15.37 -15.38
CA PHE A 370 3.91 -14.72 -14.81
C PHE A 370 3.82 -14.68 -13.30
N LEU A 371 4.56 -15.56 -12.64
CA LEU A 371 4.51 -15.74 -11.17
C LEU A 371 5.73 -15.22 -10.43
N TYR A 372 6.76 -14.74 -11.13
CA TYR A 372 8.00 -14.27 -10.50
C TYR A 372 8.06 -12.75 -10.53
N TRP A 373 8.26 -12.15 -9.34
CA TRP A 373 8.12 -10.71 -9.16
C TRP A 373 9.16 -10.10 -8.23
N GLU A 374 9.33 -8.79 -8.33
CA GLU A 374 10.03 -7.95 -7.37
C GLU A 374 9.30 -6.60 -7.21
N PHE A 375 9.54 -5.88 -6.10
CA PHE A 375 9.13 -4.49 -6.02
C PHE A 375 9.92 -3.66 -7.01
N SER A 376 9.25 -2.74 -7.71
CA SER A 376 9.97 -1.83 -8.60
C SER A 376 10.97 -0.99 -7.82
N LYS A 377 12.21 -0.99 -8.29
CA LYS A 377 13.31 -0.15 -7.79
C LYS A 377 13.51 1.11 -8.63
N TYR A 378 12.72 1.23 -9.71
CA TYR A 378 12.82 2.37 -10.62
C TYR A 378 12.21 3.62 -9.96
N PRO A 379 12.97 4.75 -9.84
CA PRO A 379 12.50 5.94 -9.12
C PRO A 379 11.18 6.52 -9.64
N ALA A 380 10.94 6.45 -10.96
CA ALA A 380 9.70 6.93 -11.56
C ALA A 380 8.45 6.12 -11.13
N ASP A 381 8.62 4.91 -10.58
CA ASP A 381 7.54 4.09 -10.05
C ASP A 381 7.23 4.39 -8.59
N PHE A 382 7.98 5.31 -7.96
CA PHE A 382 7.80 5.63 -6.55
C PHE A 382 6.57 6.48 -6.30
N LEU A 383 6.08 7.16 -7.33
CA LEU A 383 4.85 7.93 -7.32
C LEU A 383 4.02 7.57 -8.54
N ARG A 384 2.89 6.90 -8.33
CA ARG A 384 1.96 6.45 -9.37
C ARG A 384 0.54 6.86 -9.03
N ILE A 385 0.29 8.18 -8.97
CA ILE A 385 -1.06 8.71 -8.72
C ILE A 385 -1.84 8.66 -10.02
N ASN A 386 -2.42 7.50 -10.30
CA ASN A 386 -3.03 7.19 -11.56
C ASN A 386 -4.57 7.04 -11.51
N ALA A 387 -5.20 7.18 -10.34
CA ALA A 387 -6.65 7.28 -10.23
C ALA A 387 -7.03 8.56 -9.50
N TRP A 388 -8.09 9.24 -10.00
CA TRP A 388 -8.54 10.51 -9.45
C TRP A 388 -10.06 10.70 -9.62
N LYS A 389 -10.64 11.44 -8.68
CA LYS A 389 -12.05 11.82 -8.71
C LYS A 389 -12.28 12.89 -9.77
N ASN A 390 -13.37 12.78 -10.51
CA ASN A 390 -13.84 13.84 -11.38
C ASN A 390 -14.43 14.98 -10.54
N CYS A 391 -13.63 15.99 -10.29
CA CYS A 391 -14.05 17.19 -9.55
C CYS A 391 -14.50 18.34 -10.48
N GLY A 392 -14.63 18.09 -11.79
CA GLY A 392 -14.91 19.13 -12.78
C GLY A 392 -13.76 20.10 -13.02
N LEU A 393 -12.56 19.78 -12.50
CA LEU A 393 -11.34 20.58 -12.63
C LEU A 393 -10.41 19.96 -13.68
N PRO A 394 -9.61 20.78 -14.40
CA PRO A 394 -8.60 20.27 -15.31
C PRO A 394 -7.58 19.39 -14.58
N VAL A 395 -7.26 18.24 -15.15
CA VAL A 395 -6.23 17.34 -14.66
C VAL A 395 -5.07 17.32 -15.65
N THR A 396 -3.85 17.34 -15.15
CA THR A 396 -2.62 17.26 -15.95
C THR A 396 -1.88 15.96 -15.68
N LEU A 397 -1.70 15.15 -16.74
CA LEU A 397 -0.92 13.90 -16.74
C LEU A 397 0.44 14.09 -17.44
N PHE A 398 0.44 14.89 -18.53
CA PHE A 398 1.60 14.97 -19.41
C PHE A 398 2.86 15.54 -18.72
N THR A 399 2.73 16.45 -17.74
CA THR A 399 3.86 17.04 -17.03
C THR A 399 4.70 16.05 -16.22
N SER A 400 4.14 14.88 -15.94
CA SER A 400 4.80 13.80 -15.18
C SER A 400 5.07 12.55 -16.02
N GLY A 401 4.83 12.61 -17.35
CA GLY A 401 4.92 11.42 -18.19
C GLY A 401 3.88 10.36 -17.89
N GLY A 402 2.72 10.75 -17.33
CA GLY A 402 1.63 9.84 -16.94
C GLY A 402 1.77 9.25 -15.52
N HIS A 403 2.85 9.55 -14.80
CA HIS A 403 3.06 9.00 -13.46
C HIS A 403 2.16 9.62 -12.39
N GLU A 404 1.74 10.86 -12.60
CA GLU A 404 1.03 11.62 -11.57
C GLU A 404 -0.08 12.48 -12.18
N ALA A 405 -1.33 12.24 -11.77
CA ALA A 405 -2.44 13.13 -12.02
C ALA A 405 -2.34 14.37 -11.10
N LYS A 406 -2.18 15.55 -11.68
CA LYS A 406 -2.07 16.82 -10.95
C LYS A 406 -3.30 17.67 -11.18
N PHE A 407 -3.92 18.13 -10.10
CA PHE A 407 -5.09 19.03 -10.11
C PHE A 407 -5.18 19.79 -8.79
N GLU A 408 -5.91 20.87 -8.77
CA GLU A 408 -6.10 21.69 -7.57
C GLU A 408 -6.95 20.96 -6.52
N GLY A 409 -6.61 21.11 -5.25
CA GLY A 409 -7.31 20.46 -4.13
C GLY A 409 -7.10 18.95 -4.05
N ARG A 410 -6.07 18.41 -4.70
CA ARG A 410 -5.76 16.98 -4.64
C ARG A 410 -5.46 16.51 -3.21
N ARG A 411 -6.17 15.45 -2.80
CA ARG A 411 -6.01 14.74 -1.52
C ARG A 411 -5.78 13.26 -1.79
N VAL A 412 -4.53 12.85 -1.71
CA VAL A 412 -4.13 11.45 -1.99
C VAL A 412 -4.48 10.55 -0.81
N TYR A 413 -5.10 9.40 -1.09
CA TYR A 413 -5.43 8.42 -0.07
C TYR A 413 -4.14 7.87 0.58
N PRO A 414 -4.07 7.78 1.92
CA PRO A 414 -2.84 7.47 2.64
C PRO A 414 -2.26 6.08 2.38
N PHE A 415 -3.10 5.12 2.02
CA PHE A 415 -2.65 3.76 1.76
C PHE A 415 -2.60 3.51 0.26
N LYS A 416 -1.42 3.13 -0.23
CA LYS A 416 -1.24 2.84 -1.66
C LYS A 416 -2.01 1.61 -2.08
N PHE A 417 -2.58 1.66 -3.29
CA PHE A 417 -3.13 0.51 -3.98
C PHE A 417 -1.99 -0.29 -4.64
N LEU A 418 -2.30 -1.40 -5.28
CA LEU A 418 -1.31 -2.25 -5.93
C LEU A 418 -1.40 -2.16 -7.44
N MET A 419 -0.25 -2.00 -8.10
CA MET A 419 -0.06 -2.14 -9.53
C MET A 419 0.87 -3.31 -9.81
N LYS A 420 0.37 -4.34 -10.47
CA LYS A 420 1.18 -5.41 -11.04
C LYS A 420 1.53 -5.03 -12.47
N HIS A 421 2.81 -4.94 -12.80
CA HIS A 421 3.30 -4.51 -14.10
C HIS A 421 4.02 -5.65 -14.82
N TYR A 422 3.65 -5.92 -16.08
CA TYR A 422 4.13 -7.00 -16.91
C TYR A 422 4.80 -6.46 -18.19
N PRO A 423 5.90 -5.71 -18.09
CA PRO A 423 6.45 -4.89 -19.18
C PRO A 423 6.97 -5.73 -20.37
N VAL A 424 7.44 -6.94 -20.08
CA VAL A 424 7.98 -7.88 -21.06
C VAL A 424 7.40 -9.26 -20.78
N ARG A 425 7.09 -10.04 -21.86
CA ARG A 425 6.39 -11.33 -21.77
C ARG A 425 7.17 -12.48 -22.42
N GLY A 426 8.49 -12.33 -22.54
CA GLY A 426 9.41 -13.32 -23.14
C GLY A 426 10.55 -12.62 -23.89
N GLN A 427 11.54 -13.37 -24.34
CA GLN A 427 12.69 -12.86 -25.07
C GLN A 427 12.25 -12.20 -26.39
N ALA A 428 11.53 -12.95 -27.22
CA ALA A 428 11.07 -12.47 -28.52
C ALA A 428 10.16 -11.22 -28.38
N HIS A 429 9.27 -11.21 -27.37
CA HIS A 429 8.43 -10.05 -27.08
C HIS A 429 9.28 -8.82 -26.66
N GLY A 430 10.25 -9.01 -25.78
CA GLY A 430 11.12 -7.94 -25.30
C GLY A 430 11.96 -7.31 -26.44
N GLU A 431 12.53 -8.14 -27.32
CA GLU A 431 13.26 -7.68 -28.49
C GLU A 431 12.35 -6.86 -29.43
N ARG A 432 11.18 -7.40 -29.78
CA ARG A 432 10.19 -6.71 -30.61
C ARG A 432 9.77 -5.38 -29.97
N LYS A 433 9.23 -5.42 -28.75
CA LYS A 433 8.64 -4.27 -28.06
C LYS A 433 9.67 -3.17 -27.79
N VAL A 434 10.86 -3.54 -27.29
CA VAL A 434 11.86 -2.53 -26.87
C VAL A 434 12.73 -2.08 -28.03
N LEU A 435 13.33 -3.00 -28.80
CA LEU A 435 14.33 -2.67 -29.80
C LEU A 435 13.73 -2.28 -31.15
N ARG A 436 12.58 -2.88 -31.55
CA ARG A 436 11.98 -2.64 -32.86
C ARG A 436 10.82 -1.63 -32.84
N GLU A 437 10.00 -1.63 -31.78
CA GLU A 437 8.79 -0.81 -31.75
C GLU A 437 8.92 0.46 -30.92
N ARG A 438 9.61 0.44 -29.76
CA ARG A 438 9.67 1.62 -28.87
C ARG A 438 10.89 2.51 -29.14
N LYS A 439 12.11 1.98 -29.04
CA LYS A 439 13.33 2.80 -29.19
C LYS A 439 13.40 3.60 -30.51
N PRO A 440 13.10 3.00 -31.69
CA PRO A 440 13.12 3.73 -32.95
C PRO A 440 12.06 4.84 -33.04
N ARG A 441 11.00 4.75 -32.23
CA ARG A 441 9.86 5.67 -32.23
C ARG A 441 9.87 6.68 -31.10
N TYR A 442 10.93 6.73 -30.28
CA TYR A 442 11.01 7.75 -29.22
C TYR A 442 11.08 9.16 -29.82
N TYR A 443 10.14 10.02 -29.39
CA TYR A 443 10.09 11.38 -29.84
C TYR A 443 11.29 12.19 -29.28
N PRO A 444 12.10 12.87 -30.13
CA PRO A 444 13.33 13.53 -29.69
C PRO A 444 13.11 14.56 -28.56
N LEU A 445 12.00 15.30 -28.59
CA LEU A 445 11.67 16.26 -27.53
C LEU A 445 11.45 15.59 -26.19
N GLU A 446 10.73 14.47 -26.16
CA GLU A 446 10.49 13.70 -24.92
C GLU A 446 11.79 13.12 -24.36
N ARG A 447 12.69 12.68 -25.25
CA ARG A 447 14.04 12.25 -24.88
C ARG A 447 14.87 13.40 -24.27
N ALA A 448 14.79 14.61 -24.82
CA ALA A 448 15.45 15.80 -24.29
C ALA A 448 14.93 16.16 -22.88
N LEU A 449 13.64 15.92 -22.61
CA LEU A 449 13.02 16.07 -21.29
C LEU A 449 13.37 14.94 -20.30
N GLY A 450 14.17 13.95 -20.73
CA GLY A 450 14.60 12.85 -19.87
C GLY A 450 13.64 11.66 -19.83
N TRP A 451 12.62 11.61 -20.69
CA TRP A 451 11.68 10.50 -20.76
C TRP A 451 12.26 9.29 -21.47
N HIS A 452 11.65 8.11 -21.30
CA HIS A 452 12.01 6.84 -21.94
C HIS A 452 13.43 6.32 -21.65
N ARG A 453 14.06 6.76 -20.55
CA ARG A 453 15.45 6.38 -20.20
C ARG A 453 15.58 4.96 -19.64
N HIS A 454 14.50 4.39 -19.12
CA HIS A 454 14.51 3.09 -18.44
C HIS A 454 14.97 1.93 -19.33
N TRP A 455 14.89 2.07 -20.67
CA TRP A 455 15.38 1.08 -21.62
C TRP A 455 16.74 1.41 -22.25
N ASP A 456 17.43 2.46 -21.83
CA ASP A 456 18.69 2.88 -22.47
C ASP A 456 19.79 1.83 -22.39
N HIS A 457 19.81 1.05 -21.31
CA HIS A 457 20.74 -0.05 -21.10
C HIS A 457 20.50 -1.26 -22.01
N VAL A 458 19.31 -1.40 -22.60
CA VAL A 458 18.94 -2.54 -23.45
C VAL A 458 19.56 -2.37 -24.83
N LYS A 459 20.28 -3.38 -25.31
CA LYS A 459 20.93 -3.41 -26.65
C LYS A 459 20.60 -4.73 -27.32
N GLU A 460 20.96 -4.88 -28.61
CA GLU A 460 20.88 -6.17 -29.31
C GLU A 460 21.59 -7.26 -28.50
N GLY A 461 20.96 -8.43 -28.39
CA GLY A 461 21.47 -9.54 -27.58
C GLY A 461 21.15 -9.44 -26.08
N HIS A 462 20.37 -8.41 -25.63
CA HIS A 462 19.93 -8.32 -24.23
C HIS A 462 19.02 -9.50 -23.87
N CYS A 463 19.32 -10.15 -22.75
CA CYS A 463 18.45 -11.21 -22.20
C CYS A 463 17.31 -10.59 -21.40
N PHE A 464 16.07 -10.80 -21.87
CA PHE A 464 14.87 -10.34 -21.17
C PHE A 464 14.32 -11.37 -20.19
N LEU A 465 14.80 -12.62 -20.24
CA LEU A 465 14.44 -13.63 -19.26
C LEU A 465 15.22 -13.42 -17.98
N ARG A 466 14.57 -13.60 -16.84
CA ARG A 466 15.17 -13.43 -15.54
C ARG A 466 15.37 -14.77 -14.83
N ASN A 467 16.41 -14.86 -14.02
CA ASN A 467 16.62 -16.02 -13.18
C ASN A 467 15.59 -16.05 -12.05
N PRO A 468 14.75 -17.10 -11.94
CA PRO A 468 13.70 -17.18 -10.91
C PRO A 468 14.26 -17.16 -9.48
N ASN A 469 15.51 -17.60 -9.26
CA ASN A 469 16.17 -17.59 -7.95
C ASN A 469 16.49 -16.17 -7.43
N GLU A 470 16.46 -15.15 -8.30
CA GLU A 470 16.68 -13.75 -7.95
C GLU A 470 15.36 -13.02 -7.65
N LEU A 471 14.23 -13.68 -7.84
CA LEU A 471 12.89 -13.13 -7.76
C LEU A 471 12.09 -13.81 -6.64
N LYS A 472 10.96 -13.22 -6.29
CA LYS A 472 9.98 -13.80 -5.37
C LYS A 472 8.91 -14.54 -6.18
N ALA A 473 8.54 -15.75 -5.75
CA ALA A 473 7.36 -16.42 -6.30
C ALA A 473 6.08 -15.75 -5.76
N TRP A 474 5.09 -15.55 -6.65
CA TRP A 474 3.82 -14.94 -6.27
C TRP A 474 2.95 -15.90 -5.48
N ASN A 475 2.57 -15.48 -4.32
CA ASN A 475 1.49 -16.05 -3.52
C ASN A 475 0.73 -14.88 -2.92
N GLU A 476 -0.55 -14.75 -3.27
CA GLU A 476 -1.34 -13.59 -2.88
C GLU A 476 -1.51 -13.48 -1.37
N ASP A 477 -1.83 -14.57 -0.69
CA ASP A 477 -2.04 -14.59 0.76
C ASP A 477 -0.77 -14.20 1.51
N LEU A 478 0.38 -14.77 1.12
CA LEU A 478 1.68 -14.41 1.69
C LEU A 478 2.05 -12.96 1.38
N PHE A 479 1.77 -12.47 0.17
CA PHE A 479 2.04 -11.08 -0.21
C PHE A 479 1.27 -10.10 0.69
N PHE A 480 -0.03 -10.31 0.83
CA PHE A 480 -0.85 -9.44 1.66
C PHE A 480 -0.49 -9.51 3.15
N LYS A 481 -0.10 -10.69 3.64
CA LYS A 481 0.31 -10.91 5.02
C LYS A 481 1.71 -10.34 5.32
N GLU A 482 2.71 -10.62 4.48
CA GLU A 482 4.12 -10.35 4.80
C GLU A 482 4.61 -8.97 4.35
N PHE A 483 3.98 -8.35 3.34
CA PHE A 483 4.46 -7.09 2.78
C PHE A 483 3.55 -5.91 3.11
N LEU A 484 2.99 -5.89 4.34
CA LEU A 484 2.02 -4.89 4.77
C LEU A 484 2.54 -3.46 4.59
N VAL A 485 3.69 -3.15 5.17
CA VAL A 485 4.23 -1.79 5.17
C VAL A 485 4.73 -1.40 3.79
N GLU A 486 5.46 -2.29 3.14
CA GLU A 486 6.06 -2.08 1.81
C GLU A 486 4.98 -1.80 0.76
N ARG A 487 3.89 -2.58 0.74
CA ARG A 487 2.82 -2.42 -0.25
C ARG A 487 1.96 -1.18 -0.02
N LEU A 488 1.76 -0.77 1.24
CA LEU A 488 0.91 0.37 1.58
C LEU A 488 1.63 1.73 1.53
N SER A 489 2.98 1.74 1.62
CA SER A 489 3.74 2.99 1.74
C SER A 489 5.05 3.01 0.96
N ARG A 490 5.59 1.85 0.53
CA ARG A 490 6.94 1.63 -0.01
C ARG A 490 8.08 1.71 1.02
N ILE A 491 7.80 1.85 2.29
CA ILE A 491 8.82 1.79 3.34
C ILE A 491 9.46 0.40 3.33
N GLY A 492 10.78 0.35 3.40
CA GLY A 492 11.55 -0.90 3.37
C GLY A 492 11.83 -1.48 1.98
N ILE A 493 11.30 -0.90 0.88
CA ILE A 493 11.58 -1.41 -0.48
C ILE A 493 12.93 -0.97 -1.01
N VAL A 494 13.33 0.27 -0.69
CA VAL A 494 14.58 0.88 -1.15
C VAL A 494 15.44 1.22 0.06
N ARG A 495 16.57 0.60 0.16
CA ARG A 495 17.68 0.97 1.05
C ARG A 495 18.89 1.35 0.22
#